data_905eeb7fe26b672a0cc7c447d38981f4
#
_entry.id   905eeb7fe26b672a0cc7c447d38981f4
#
_cell.length_a   1.000
_cell.length_b   1.000
_cell.length_c   1.000
_cell.angle_alpha   90.00
_cell.angle_beta   90.00
_cell.angle_gamma   90.00
#
_symmetry.space_group_name_H-M   'P 1'
#
loop_
_entity.id
_entity.type
_entity.pdbx_description
1 polymer ?
#
loop_
_entity_poly.entity_id
_entity_poly.type
_entity_poly.pdbx_seq_one_letter_code
_entity_poly.pdbx_strand_id
1 'polypeptide(L)' 'MEELLTLNETAKILKVHPNTLRLWDKKGVLKAVRIGVKKVRRYKKEDIEKFISSKSAEDG' A
#
# COMPACT_ATOMS: atom_id res chain seq x y z
N MET A 1 -6.99 -0.72 -16.98
CA MET A 1 -5.59 -0.57 -16.54
C MET A 1 -5.53 -0.36 -15.05
N GLU A 2 -4.57 -1.00 -14.41
CA GLU A 2 -4.40 -0.83 -12.98
C GLU A 2 -3.76 0.50 -12.66
N GLU A 3 -4.28 1.17 -11.65
CA GLU A 3 -3.63 2.36 -11.14
C GLU A 3 -2.62 1.96 -10.09
N LEU A 4 -1.45 2.56 -10.19
CA LEU A 4 -0.39 2.33 -9.22
C LEU A 4 -0.13 3.61 -8.46
N LEU A 5 -0.06 3.47 -7.15
CA LEU A 5 0.15 4.60 -6.25
C LEU A 5 1.59 4.59 -5.73
N THR A 6 2.14 5.78 -5.54
CA THR A 6 3.47 5.87 -4.93
C THR A 6 3.36 5.57 -3.44
N LEU A 7 4.52 5.34 -2.83
CA LEU A 7 4.58 5.12 -1.38
C LEU A 7 3.95 6.30 -0.63
N ASN A 8 4.31 7.52 -1.03
CA ASN A 8 3.78 8.73 -0.38
C ASN A 8 2.28 8.88 -0.57
N GLU A 9 1.79 8.61 -1.78
CA GLU A 9 0.36 8.69 -2.04
C GLU A 9 -0.41 7.68 -1.21
N THR A 10 0.11 6.46 -1.12
CA THR A 10 -0.51 5.41 -0.33
C THR A 10 -0.53 5.78 1.15
N ALA A 11 0.57 6.33 1.63
CA ALA A 11 0.66 6.77 3.03
C ALA A 11 -0.40 7.82 3.35
N LYS A 12 -0.64 8.74 2.43
CA LYS A 12 -1.67 9.77 2.61
C LYS A 12 -3.06 9.17 2.64
N ILE A 13 -3.32 8.24 1.75
CA ILE A 13 -4.62 7.58 1.67
C ILE A 13 -4.91 6.80 2.95
N LEU A 14 -3.92 6.08 3.44
CA LEU A 14 -4.06 5.28 4.64
C LEU A 14 -3.86 6.08 5.93
N LYS A 15 -3.43 7.33 5.78
CA LYS A 15 -3.17 8.23 6.91
C LYS A 15 -2.13 7.65 7.87
N VAL A 16 -1.08 7.11 7.30
CA VAL A 16 0.05 6.57 8.06
C VAL A 16 1.36 7.15 7.54
N HIS A 17 2.40 7.04 8.32
CA HIS A 17 3.72 7.49 7.90
C HIS A 17 4.29 6.55 6.83
N PRO A 18 5.04 7.07 5.83
CA PRO A 18 5.65 6.21 4.83
C PRO A 18 6.51 5.08 5.40
N ASN A 19 7.17 5.33 6.51
CA ASN A 19 7.98 4.29 7.16
C ASN A 19 7.13 3.11 7.63
N THR A 20 5.90 3.38 8.03
CA THR A 20 4.95 2.34 8.42
C THR A 20 4.66 1.42 7.25
N LEU A 21 4.49 2.00 6.06
CA LEU A 21 4.25 1.21 4.86
C LEU A 21 5.43 0.32 4.51
N ARG A 22 6.63 0.84 4.68
CA ARG A 22 7.83 0.06 4.44
C ARG A 22 7.91 -1.13 5.39
N LEU A 23 7.54 -0.91 6.64
CA LEU A 23 7.52 -1.95 7.64
C LEU A 23 6.47 -3.01 7.29
N TRP A 24 5.29 -2.57 6.86
CA TRP A 24 4.22 -3.47 6.45
C TRP A 24 4.60 -4.29 5.23
N ASP A 25 5.32 -3.69 4.30
CA ASP A 25 5.82 -4.41 3.13
C ASP A 25 6.79 -5.51 3.57
N LYS A 26 7.69 -5.19 4.48
CA LYS A 26 8.66 -6.14 5.01
C LYS A 26 7.99 -7.29 5.77
N LYS A 27 6.96 -6.98 6.52
CA LYS A 27 6.24 -7.97 7.31
C LYS A 27 5.21 -8.76 6.50
N GLY A 28 4.93 -8.33 5.28
CA GLY A 28 3.94 -8.98 4.45
C GLY A 28 2.50 -8.58 4.75
N VAL A 29 2.31 -7.54 5.56
CA VAL A 29 0.97 -7.04 5.88
C VAL A 29 0.35 -6.37 4.65
N LEU A 30 1.14 -5.56 3.96
CA LEU A 30 0.71 -4.89 2.75
C LEU A 30 1.91 -4.79 1.82
N LYS A 31 2.00 -5.72 0.90
CA LYS A 31 3.15 -5.82 0.01
C LYS A 31 3.06 -4.83 -1.14
N ALA A 32 4.18 -4.21 -1.44
CA ALA A 32 4.31 -3.33 -2.59
C ALA A 32 4.70 -4.12 -3.83
N VAL A 33 4.30 -3.61 -4.99
CA VAL A 33 4.75 -4.14 -6.27
C VAL A 33 6.04 -3.42 -6.62
N ARG A 34 7.01 -4.15 -7.09
CA ARG A 34 8.27 -3.55 -7.53
C ARG A 34 8.29 -3.50 -9.03
N ILE A 35 8.52 -2.31 -9.56
CA ILE A 35 8.42 -2.06 -11.00
C ILE A 35 9.74 -1.59 -11.57
N GLY A 36 10.04 -2.07 -12.77
CA GLY A 36 11.18 -1.63 -13.54
C GLY A 36 12.50 -2.14 -13.03
N VAL A 37 13.57 -1.69 -13.69
CA VAL A 37 14.93 -2.10 -13.36
C VAL A 37 15.33 -1.67 -11.96
N LYS A 38 14.88 -0.48 -11.57
CA LYS A 38 15.21 0.08 -10.25
C LYS A 38 14.37 -0.48 -9.13
N LYS A 39 13.40 -1.33 -9.46
CA LYS A 39 12.50 -1.95 -8.49
C LYS A 39 11.83 -0.93 -7.57
N VAL A 40 11.25 0.08 -8.18
CA VAL A 40 10.56 1.14 -7.45
C VAL A 40 9.29 0.57 -6.83
N ARG A 41 9.04 0.91 -5.57
CA ARG A 41 7.85 0.43 -4.88
C ARG A 41 6.61 1.19 -5.36
N ARG A 42 5.58 0.42 -5.69
CA ARG A 42 4.28 0.97 -6.05
C ARG A 42 3.21 0.11 -5.43
N TYR A 43 2.09 0.71 -5.11
CA TYR A 43 0.96 -0.01 -4.54
C TYR A 43 -0.19 0.00 -5.52
N LYS A 44 -0.83 -1.13 -5.69
CA LYS A 44 -2.01 -1.22 -6.54
C LYS A 44 -3.19 -0.60 -5.81
N LYS A 45 -3.88 0.31 -6.48
CA LYS A 45 -5.05 0.95 -5.89
C LYS A 45 -6.06 -0.08 -5.41
N GLU A 46 -6.25 -1.13 -6.19
CA GLU A 46 -7.13 -2.24 -5.84
C GLU A 46 -6.75 -2.87 -4.50
N ASP A 47 -5.47 -3.12 -4.31
CA ASP A 47 -4.99 -3.72 -3.06
C ASP A 47 -5.22 -2.79 -1.87
N ILE A 48 -5.03 -1.49 -2.08
CA ILE A 48 -5.25 -0.51 -1.03
C ILE A 48 -6.72 -0.45 -0.64
N GLU A 49 -7.59 -0.48 -1.64
CA GLU A 49 -9.03 -0.48 -1.39
C GLU A 49 -9.46 -1.71 -0.61
N LYS A 50 -8.91 -2.86 -0.95
CA LYS A 50 -9.20 -4.10 -0.22
C LYS A 50 -8.70 -4.03 1.22
N PHE A 51 -7.52 -3.46 1.41
CA PHE A 51 -6.93 -3.32 2.73
C PHE A 51 -7.81 -2.43 3.62
N ILE A 52 -8.24 -1.30 3.09
CA ILE A 52 -9.09 -0.36 3.82
C ILE A 52 -10.42 -1.00 4.16
N SER A 53 -11.01 -1.69 3.19
CA SER A 53 -12.31 -2.34 3.36
C SER A 53 -12.23 -3.42 4.44
N SER A 54 -11.18 -4.20 4.42
CA SER A 54 -10.98 -5.25 5.41
C SER A 54 -10.83 -4.67 6.81
N LYS A 55 -10.07 -3.58 6.91
CA LYS A 55 -9.85 -2.93 8.20
C LYS A 55 -11.12 -2.31 8.74
N SER A 56 -11.91 -1.69 7.86
CA SER A 56 -13.20 -1.13 8.25
C SER A 56 -14.14 -2.19 8.77
N ALA A 57 -14.10 -3.36 8.18
CA ALA A 57 -14.94 -4.47 8.62
C ALA A 57 -14.58 -4.92 10.03
N GLU A 58 -13.30 -4.88 10.35
CA GLU A 58 -12.84 -5.25 11.69
C GLU A 58 -13.29 -4.25 12.76
N ASP A 59 -13.28 -2.99 12.40
CA ASP A 59 -13.68 -1.92 13.31
C ASP A 59 -15.19 -1.85 13.49
N GLY A 60 -15.90 -2.39 12.53
CA GLY A 60 -17.36 -2.40 12.55
C GLY A 60 -17.92 -3.37 13.54
#